data_9f35a15bc5260f318f4540efd3e992c0
#
_entry.id   9f35a15bc5260f318f4540efd3e992c0
#
_cell.length_a   1.000
_cell.length_b   1.000
_cell.length_c   1.000
_cell.angle_alpha   90.00
_cell.angle_beta   90.00
_cell.angle_gamma   90.00
#
_symmetry.space_group_name_H-M   'P 1'
#
loop_
_entity.id
_entity.type
_entity.pdbx_description
1 polymer ?
#
loop_
_entity_poly.entity_id
_entity_poly.type
_entity_poly.pdbx_seq_one_letter_code
_entity_poly.pdbx_strand_id
1 'polypeptide(L)'
;MSAPTFDKINPSTGNLLASYEITTPQAVCEALQKSKAAQQFFAESTLQQRARLLKTITDSLYQQADALADVICAETGKPRSDALESDLGVAIGIMRYYAEVGPKTLSPQSIAPDLMSLLAGRSHQEVFHPRGVIGIISPWNYPLAIPASGIAACLMAGNAVVLKPSELAPETGKRLGETIREVCKDQELPPDLVQVVLGDGSTGAALVVGAIDGLIFTGSEATGRKVAEQCAARGVWSSLELGGSDAMLILDGCDLERAASYALWGRFTNAGQACAAVKRLLVPQHSLEKMLRLLQCKISQLSVGSPDQPGSHYGPLISARQLELLEAQVQDALQKGAKLITGGERLERPGYFYAPTLLAHVPAQAR
;
A
#
# COMPACT_ATOMS: atom_id res chain seq x y z
N MET A 1 32.73 -9.55 -8.59
CA MET A 1 31.68 -10.32 -7.89
C MET A 1 30.36 -9.84 -8.47
N SER A 2 29.47 -10.76 -8.88
CA SER A 2 28.11 -10.40 -9.32
C SER A 2 27.37 -9.69 -8.18
N ALA A 3 26.52 -8.70 -8.50
CA ALA A 3 25.69 -8.04 -7.50
C ALA A 3 24.78 -9.08 -6.80
N PRO A 4 24.54 -8.94 -5.48
CA PRO A 4 23.61 -9.83 -4.79
C PRO A 4 22.19 -9.66 -5.38
N THR A 5 21.47 -10.78 -5.49
CA THR A 5 20.12 -10.82 -6.06
C THR A 5 19.10 -11.34 -5.05
N PHE A 6 17.82 -11.07 -5.30
CA PHE A 6 16.70 -11.71 -4.62
C PHE A 6 15.69 -12.21 -5.66
N ASP A 7 15.00 -13.27 -5.29
CA ASP A 7 14.06 -13.96 -6.16
C ASP A 7 12.62 -13.57 -5.83
N LYS A 8 11.86 -13.27 -6.88
CA LYS A 8 10.41 -13.12 -6.80
C LYS A 8 9.73 -14.42 -7.20
N ILE A 9 8.97 -14.99 -6.29
CA ILE A 9 8.20 -16.23 -6.51
C ILE A 9 6.76 -15.87 -6.87
N ASN A 10 6.19 -16.54 -7.86
CA ASN A 10 4.78 -16.45 -8.20
C ASN A 10 3.95 -17.15 -7.10
N PRO A 11 3.07 -16.45 -6.37
CA PRO A 11 2.36 -17.04 -5.24
C PRO A 11 1.30 -18.06 -5.65
N SER A 12 0.86 -18.05 -6.91
CA SER A 12 -0.14 -19.02 -7.43
C SER A 12 0.47 -20.36 -7.82
N THR A 13 1.76 -20.39 -8.16
CA THR A 13 2.42 -21.60 -8.67
C THR A 13 3.57 -22.07 -7.79
N GLY A 14 4.15 -21.20 -6.96
CA GLY A 14 5.37 -21.46 -6.21
C GLY A 14 6.66 -21.41 -7.05
N ASN A 15 6.56 -21.09 -8.35
CA ASN A 15 7.71 -21.03 -9.25
C ASN A 15 8.41 -19.67 -9.23
N LEU A 16 9.68 -19.66 -9.61
CA LEU A 16 10.43 -18.43 -9.85
C LEU A 16 9.76 -17.61 -10.95
N LEU A 17 9.44 -16.34 -10.66
CA LEU A 17 8.91 -15.38 -11.62
C LEU A 17 10.03 -14.55 -12.25
N ALA A 18 10.91 -14.00 -11.42
CA ALA A 18 12.07 -13.21 -11.84
C ALA A 18 13.08 -13.09 -10.69
N SER A 19 14.35 -12.75 -11.04
CA SER A 19 15.38 -12.37 -10.08
C SER A 19 15.78 -10.91 -10.31
N TYR A 20 15.99 -10.18 -9.22
CA TYR A 20 16.32 -8.75 -9.23
C TYR A 20 17.63 -8.50 -8.48
N GLU A 21 18.42 -7.57 -8.97
CA GLU A 21 19.61 -7.11 -8.26
C GLU A 21 19.23 -6.29 -7.03
N ILE A 22 19.94 -6.50 -5.92
CA ILE A 22 19.80 -5.71 -4.71
C ILE A 22 20.56 -4.38 -4.91
N THR A 23 19.85 -3.27 -4.79
CA THR A 23 20.46 -1.95 -4.82
C THR A 23 21.40 -1.77 -3.62
N THR A 24 22.68 -1.57 -3.90
CA THR A 24 23.71 -1.42 -2.86
C THR A 24 23.50 -0.13 -2.05
N PRO A 25 24.01 -0.05 -0.80
CA PRO A 25 23.93 1.19 -0.01
C PRO A 25 24.55 2.40 -0.73
N GLN A 26 25.60 2.20 -1.51
CA GLN A 26 26.21 3.25 -2.33
C GLN A 26 25.23 3.72 -3.41
N ALA A 27 24.58 2.80 -4.14
CA ALA A 27 23.59 3.14 -5.17
C ALA A 27 22.34 3.82 -4.58
N VAL A 28 21.94 3.48 -3.33
CA VAL A 28 20.90 4.22 -2.60
C VAL A 28 21.35 5.66 -2.34
N CYS A 29 22.59 5.89 -1.93
CA CYS A 29 23.15 7.22 -1.71
C CYS A 29 23.17 8.04 -3.01
N GLU A 30 23.57 7.42 -4.13
CA GLU A 30 23.57 8.07 -5.47
C GLU A 30 22.14 8.44 -5.92
N ALA A 31 21.16 7.56 -5.69
CA ALA A 31 19.74 7.82 -5.96
C ALA A 31 19.24 9.03 -5.16
N LEU A 32 19.58 9.11 -3.86
CA LEU A 32 19.24 10.25 -3.00
C LEU A 32 19.85 11.56 -3.50
N GLN A 33 21.12 11.54 -3.93
CA GLN A 33 21.79 12.73 -4.49
C GLN A 33 21.13 13.22 -5.78
N LYS A 34 20.81 12.31 -6.71
CA LYS A 34 20.07 12.62 -7.95
C LYS A 34 18.70 13.21 -7.64
N SER A 35 17.94 12.58 -6.71
CA SER A 35 16.63 13.09 -6.29
C SER A 35 16.75 14.48 -5.64
N LYS A 36 17.82 14.75 -4.88
CA LYS A 36 18.04 16.08 -4.27
C LYS A 36 18.23 17.16 -5.31
N ALA A 37 19.06 16.90 -6.33
CA ALA A 37 19.26 17.84 -7.43
C ALA A 37 17.95 18.06 -8.24
N ALA A 38 17.22 16.99 -8.52
CA ALA A 38 15.92 17.06 -9.19
C ALA A 38 14.89 17.85 -8.38
N GLN A 39 14.85 17.66 -7.07
CA GLN A 39 13.95 18.35 -6.16
C GLN A 39 14.21 19.86 -6.11
N GLN A 40 15.46 20.28 -6.08
CA GLN A 40 15.80 21.71 -6.08
C GLN A 40 15.24 22.43 -7.31
N PHE A 41 15.34 21.81 -8.48
CA PHE A 41 14.71 22.33 -9.68
C PHE A 41 13.18 22.33 -9.58
N PHE A 42 12.59 21.22 -9.12
CA PHE A 42 11.15 21.04 -9.08
C PHE A 42 10.47 21.90 -8.00
N ALA A 43 11.19 22.30 -6.96
CA ALA A 43 10.68 23.19 -5.91
C ALA A 43 10.20 24.53 -6.46
N GLU A 44 10.81 25.01 -7.54
CA GLU A 44 10.48 26.28 -8.21
C GLU A 44 9.24 26.15 -9.13
N SER A 45 8.74 24.93 -9.37
CA SER A 45 7.55 24.70 -10.20
C SER A 45 6.29 25.26 -9.54
N THR A 46 5.38 25.78 -10.38
CA THR A 46 4.06 26.23 -9.91
C THR A 46 3.18 25.05 -9.50
N LEU A 47 2.19 25.32 -8.62
CA LEU A 47 1.19 24.31 -8.23
C LEU A 47 0.45 23.73 -9.45
N GLN A 48 0.20 24.54 -10.48
CA GLN A 48 -0.44 24.12 -11.72
C GLN A 48 0.44 23.18 -12.55
N GLN A 49 1.76 23.40 -12.60
CA GLN A 49 2.71 22.48 -13.26
C GLN A 49 2.74 21.13 -12.53
N ARG A 50 2.78 21.12 -11.19
CA ARG A 50 2.74 19.91 -10.38
C ARG A 50 1.42 19.14 -10.58
N ALA A 51 0.29 19.85 -10.61
CA ALA A 51 -1.02 19.25 -10.90
C ALA A 51 -1.08 18.65 -12.31
N ARG A 52 -0.51 19.32 -13.31
CA ARG A 52 -0.40 18.80 -14.69
C ARG A 52 0.44 17.54 -14.74
N LEU A 53 1.58 17.51 -14.06
CA LEU A 53 2.42 16.31 -13.95
C LEU A 53 1.62 15.12 -13.43
N LEU A 54 0.89 15.27 -12.32
CA LEU A 54 0.07 14.21 -11.75
C LEU A 54 -1.03 13.74 -12.70
N LYS A 55 -1.68 14.63 -13.41
CA LYS A 55 -2.70 14.27 -14.43
C LYS A 55 -2.10 13.43 -15.55
N THR A 56 -0.95 13.85 -16.10
CA THR A 56 -0.28 13.09 -17.17
C THR A 56 0.20 11.73 -16.69
N ILE A 57 0.75 11.63 -15.46
CA ILE A 57 1.08 10.33 -14.87
C ILE A 57 -0.17 9.44 -14.79
N THR A 58 -1.29 9.99 -14.34
CA THR A 58 -2.55 9.28 -14.24
C THR A 58 -3.03 8.74 -15.60
N ASP A 59 -2.95 9.56 -16.65
CA ASP A 59 -3.35 9.17 -18.00
C ASP A 59 -2.42 8.08 -18.55
N SER A 60 -1.11 8.14 -18.28
CA SER A 60 -0.15 7.11 -18.66
C SER A 60 -0.40 5.78 -17.93
N LEU A 61 -0.73 5.82 -16.62
CA LEU A 61 -1.11 4.61 -15.87
C LEU A 61 -2.38 3.98 -16.42
N TYR A 62 -3.36 4.79 -16.79
CA TYR A 62 -4.61 4.31 -17.40
C TYR A 62 -4.37 3.63 -18.75
N GLN A 63 -3.51 4.22 -19.60
CA GLN A 63 -3.14 3.62 -20.89
C GLN A 63 -2.41 2.29 -20.75
N GLN A 64 -1.71 2.07 -19.65
CA GLN A 64 -0.97 0.84 -19.33
C GLN A 64 -1.77 -0.12 -18.43
N ALA A 65 -3.09 0.10 -18.25
CA ALA A 65 -3.92 -0.59 -17.27
C ALA A 65 -3.82 -2.11 -17.34
N ASP A 66 -3.95 -2.68 -18.53
CA ASP A 66 -3.91 -4.13 -18.72
C ASP A 66 -2.53 -4.72 -18.38
N ALA A 67 -1.47 -4.09 -18.86
CA ALA A 67 -0.09 -4.55 -18.59
C ALA A 67 0.29 -4.42 -17.09
N LEU A 68 -0.18 -3.37 -16.42
CA LEU A 68 0.03 -3.20 -14.97
C LEU A 68 -0.79 -4.23 -14.18
N ALA A 69 -2.04 -4.50 -14.58
CA ALA A 69 -2.85 -5.52 -13.94
C ALA A 69 -2.22 -6.90 -14.06
N ASP A 70 -1.67 -7.26 -15.23
CA ASP A 70 -0.97 -8.54 -15.44
C ASP A 70 0.22 -8.69 -14.49
N VAL A 71 1.04 -7.64 -14.34
CA VAL A 71 2.18 -7.62 -13.43
C VAL A 71 1.72 -7.76 -11.98
N ILE A 72 0.73 -6.97 -11.56
CA ILE A 72 0.19 -7.03 -10.19
C ILE A 72 -0.35 -8.43 -9.89
N CYS A 73 -1.10 -9.03 -10.81
CA CYS A 73 -1.62 -10.38 -10.67
C CYS A 73 -0.51 -11.42 -10.54
N ALA A 74 0.51 -11.34 -11.40
CA ALA A 74 1.65 -12.27 -11.37
C ALA A 74 2.45 -12.17 -10.06
N GLU A 75 2.65 -10.95 -9.55
CA GLU A 75 3.41 -10.73 -8.32
C GLU A 75 2.61 -11.04 -7.05
N THR A 76 1.32 -10.74 -7.02
CA THR A 76 0.53 -10.82 -5.78
C THR A 76 -0.41 -12.02 -5.72
N GLY A 77 -0.75 -12.59 -6.87
CA GLY A 77 -1.76 -13.66 -6.98
C GLY A 77 -3.20 -13.16 -6.82
N LYS A 78 -3.45 -11.86 -6.67
CA LYS A 78 -4.81 -11.32 -6.55
C LYS A 78 -5.58 -11.46 -7.87
N PRO A 79 -6.92 -11.62 -7.83
CA PRO A 79 -7.74 -11.63 -9.02
C PRO A 79 -7.55 -10.33 -9.84
N ARG A 80 -7.73 -10.43 -11.17
CA ARG A 80 -7.58 -9.28 -12.08
C ARG A 80 -8.53 -8.13 -11.75
N SER A 81 -9.75 -8.42 -11.28
CA SER A 81 -10.68 -7.41 -10.78
C SER A 81 -10.09 -6.60 -9.63
N ASP A 82 -9.49 -7.29 -8.64
CA ASP A 82 -8.84 -6.62 -7.50
C ASP A 82 -7.64 -5.78 -7.94
N ALA A 83 -6.85 -6.25 -8.92
CA ALA A 83 -5.73 -5.49 -9.48
C ALA A 83 -6.19 -4.21 -10.19
N LEU A 84 -7.29 -4.29 -10.96
CA LEU A 84 -7.84 -3.15 -11.68
C LEU A 84 -8.57 -2.16 -10.76
N GLU A 85 -9.42 -2.66 -9.85
CA GLU A 85 -10.29 -1.81 -9.03
C GLU A 85 -9.58 -1.30 -7.77
N SER A 86 -8.98 -2.21 -6.99
CA SER A 86 -8.46 -1.90 -5.67
C SER A 86 -7.00 -1.44 -5.67
N ASP A 87 -6.28 -1.62 -6.78
CA ASP A 87 -4.90 -1.16 -6.92
C ASP A 87 -4.81 -0.04 -7.96
N LEU A 88 -4.98 -0.33 -9.24
CA LEU A 88 -4.86 0.68 -10.30
C LEU A 88 -5.92 1.78 -10.19
N GLY A 89 -7.19 1.42 -10.01
CA GLY A 89 -8.30 2.39 -9.88
C GLY A 89 -8.09 3.32 -8.70
N VAL A 90 -7.63 2.80 -7.57
CA VAL A 90 -7.30 3.58 -6.38
C VAL A 90 -6.10 4.49 -6.64
N ALA A 91 -5.02 4.00 -7.27
CA ALA A 91 -3.85 4.81 -7.63
C ALA A 91 -4.24 6.00 -8.50
N ILE A 92 -5.02 5.76 -9.56
CA ILE A 92 -5.55 6.77 -10.46
C ILE A 92 -6.43 7.79 -9.73
N GLY A 93 -7.38 7.30 -8.92
CA GLY A 93 -8.30 8.15 -8.17
C GLY A 93 -7.58 9.10 -7.20
N ILE A 94 -6.61 8.58 -6.45
CA ILE A 94 -5.82 9.37 -5.49
C ILE A 94 -4.94 10.40 -6.21
N MET A 95 -4.25 10.03 -7.28
CA MET A 95 -3.42 10.98 -8.03
C MET A 95 -4.27 12.11 -8.63
N ARG A 96 -5.45 11.80 -9.18
CA ARG A 96 -6.41 12.81 -9.66
C ARG A 96 -6.87 13.74 -8.54
N TYR A 97 -7.22 13.17 -7.40
CA TYR A 97 -7.63 13.96 -6.23
C TYR A 97 -6.55 14.97 -5.84
N TYR A 98 -5.27 14.55 -5.72
CA TYR A 98 -4.20 15.49 -5.39
C TYR A 98 -3.97 16.54 -6.50
N ALA A 99 -4.12 16.16 -7.76
CA ALA A 99 -4.02 17.10 -8.88
C ALA A 99 -5.14 18.16 -8.91
N GLU A 100 -6.32 17.83 -8.42
CA GLU A 100 -7.48 18.73 -8.38
C GLU A 100 -7.52 19.60 -7.11
N VAL A 101 -7.28 18.97 -5.96
CA VAL A 101 -7.42 19.64 -4.66
C VAL A 101 -6.12 20.32 -4.22
N GLY A 102 -4.97 19.75 -4.58
CA GLY A 102 -3.66 20.22 -4.15
C GLY A 102 -3.36 21.67 -4.44
N PRO A 103 -3.63 22.22 -5.65
CA PRO A 103 -3.39 23.63 -5.93
C PRO A 103 -4.10 24.59 -5.01
N LYS A 104 -5.35 24.28 -4.64
CA LYS A 104 -6.13 25.09 -3.71
C LYS A 104 -5.62 24.95 -2.27
N THR A 105 -5.32 23.72 -1.85
CA THR A 105 -4.88 23.43 -0.48
C THR A 105 -3.51 24.04 -0.17
N LEU A 106 -2.60 24.03 -1.15
CA LEU A 106 -1.22 24.51 -0.97
C LEU A 106 -1.02 25.96 -1.38
N SER A 107 -2.06 26.65 -1.87
CA SER A 107 -1.99 28.10 -2.14
C SER A 107 -1.78 28.86 -0.85
N PRO A 108 -1.04 29.98 -0.87
CA PRO A 108 -0.89 30.83 0.30
C PRO A 108 -2.25 31.26 0.87
N GLN A 109 -2.42 31.11 2.18
CA GLN A 109 -3.65 31.44 2.88
C GLN A 109 -3.44 32.69 3.74
N SER A 110 -4.30 33.70 3.56
CA SER A 110 -4.27 34.90 4.41
C SER A 110 -4.78 34.56 5.81
N ILE A 111 -4.02 34.92 6.82
CA ILE A 111 -4.39 34.83 8.23
C ILE A 111 -4.87 36.20 8.69
N ALA A 112 -6.02 36.25 9.38
CA ALA A 112 -6.53 37.49 9.93
C ALA A 112 -5.51 38.10 10.91
N PRO A 113 -5.08 39.38 10.70
CA PRO A 113 -4.13 40.02 11.62
C PRO A 113 -4.80 40.30 12.96
N ASP A 114 -4.02 40.24 14.04
CA ASP A 114 -4.42 40.78 15.32
C ASP A 114 -4.48 42.33 15.25
N LEU A 115 -5.08 42.95 16.27
CA LEU A 115 -5.30 44.43 16.32
C LEU A 115 -3.98 45.18 16.17
N MET A 116 -2.89 44.74 16.80
CA MET A 116 -1.60 45.41 16.76
C MET A 116 -0.96 45.31 15.38
N SER A 117 -1.06 44.12 14.75
CA SER A 117 -0.60 43.89 13.39
C SER A 117 -1.40 44.76 12.40
N LEU A 118 -2.73 44.87 12.57
CA LEU A 118 -3.60 45.71 11.74
C LEU A 118 -3.19 47.16 11.85
N LEU A 119 -3.00 47.67 13.07
CA LEU A 119 -2.60 49.06 13.33
C LEU A 119 -1.17 49.34 12.75
N ALA A 120 -0.32 48.34 12.74
CA ALA A 120 1.02 48.44 12.16
C ALA A 120 1.06 48.22 10.63
N GLY A 121 -0.07 48.03 9.96
CA GLY A 121 -0.15 47.79 8.51
C GLY A 121 0.47 46.46 8.08
N ARG A 122 0.50 45.45 8.97
CA ARG A 122 1.08 44.13 8.68
C ARG A 122 0.02 43.15 8.17
N SER A 123 0.39 42.32 7.21
CA SER A 123 -0.39 41.18 6.75
C SER A 123 0.31 39.88 7.11
N HIS A 124 -0.45 38.83 7.33
CA HIS A 124 0.06 37.50 7.65
C HIS A 124 -0.44 36.48 6.61
N GLN A 125 0.45 35.59 6.20
CA GLN A 125 0.14 34.49 5.28
C GLN A 125 0.75 33.19 5.80
N GLU A 126 0.02 32.10 5.64
CA GLU A 126 0.55 30.74 5.73
C GLU A 126 1.00 30.29 4.35
N VAL A 127 2.24 29.85 4.25
CA VAL A 127 2.86 29.42 2.97
C VAL A 127 3.44 28.03 3.17
N PHE A 128 3.19 27.15 2.22
CA PHE A 128 3.68 25.76 2.25
C PHE A 128 4.96 25.64 1.42
N HIS A 129 5.98 25.05 2.01
CA HIS A 129 7.25 24.74 1.35
C HIS A 129 7.50 23.25 1.26
N PRO A 130 8.13 22.73 0.19
CA PRO A 130 8.55 21.33 0.11
C PRO A 130 9.58 21.02 1.19
N ARG A 131 9.55 19.80 1.71
CA ARG A 131 10.54 19.31 2.68
C ARG A 131 11.86 18.96 2.03
N GLY A 132 11.83 18.40 0.82
CA GLY A 132 13.02 17.96 0.09
C GLY A 132 12.85 16.57 -0.52
N VAL A 133 13.71 15.62 -0.16
CA VAL A 133 13.66 14.23 -0.61
C VAL A 133 12.95 13.36 0.41
N ILE A 134 11.88 12.70 -0.02
CA ILE A 134 11.08 11.79 0.82
C ILE A 134 11.39 10.35 0.44
N GLY A 135 11.84 9.56 1.42
CA GLY A 135 11.89 8.10 1.28
C GLY A 135 10.49 7.52 1.37
N ILE A 136 10.15 6.58 0.49
CA ILE A 136 8.90 5.79 0.59
C ILE A 136 9.27 4.32 0.63
N ILE A 137 8.88 3.61 1.70
CA ILE A 137 8.99 2.16 1.80
C ILE A 137 7.58 1.60 1.78
N SER A 138 7.24 0.88 0.69
CA SER A 138 5.88 0.42 0.44
C SER A 138 5.73 -1.09 0.55
N PRO A 139 4.53 -1.59 0.93
CA PRO A 139 4.23 -2.99 1.10
C PRO A 139 3.90 -3.67 -0.24
N TRP A 140 3.63 -4.97 -0.15
CA TRP A 140 3.31 -5.84 -1.28
C TRP A 140 1.81 -6.01 -1.57
N ASN A 141 0.94 -5.67 -0.61
CA ASN A 141 -0.49 -6.01 -0.72
C ASN A 141 -1.28 -5.12 -1.69
N TYR A 142 -0.90 -3.86 -1.82
CA TYR A 142 -1.37 -2.92 -2.85
C TYR A 142 -0.14 -2.21 -3.44
N PRO A 143 0.63 -2.93 -4.28
CA PRO A 143 1.98 -2.51 -4.68
C PRO A 143 2.00 -1.30 -5.62
N LEU A 144 0.86 -0.93 -6.21
CA LEU A 144 0.70 0.28 -7.01
C LEU A 144 0.01 1.39 -6.23
N ALA A 145 -1.14 1.11 -5.59
CA ALA A 145 -1.97 2.14 -4.95
C ALA A 145 -1.25 2.85 -3.79
N ILE A 146 -0.60 2.09 -2.91
CA ILE A 146 0.04 2.67 -1.73
C ILE A 146 1.22 3.57 -2.09
N PRO A 147 2.21 3.14 -2.89
CA PRO A 147 3.29 4.04 -3.29
C PRO A 147 2.79 5.21 -4.15
N ALA A 148 1.82 4.99 -5.05
CA ALA A 148 1.23 6.05 -5.86
C ALA A 148 0.61 7.16 -5.01
N SER A 149 -0.08 6.81 -3.92
CA SER A 149 -0.64 7.78 -2.96
C SER A 149 0.44 8.65 -2.31
N GLY A 150 1.51 8.04 -1.80
CA GLY A 150 2.63 8.76 -1.21
C GLY A 150 3.37 9.64 -2.23
N ILE A 151 3.62 9.12 -3.42
CA ILE A 151 4.27 9.86 -4.52
C ILE A 151 3.43 11.07 -4.93
N ALA A 152 2.11 10.89 -5.10
CA ALA A 152 1.21 11.98 -5.49
C ALA A 152 1.23 13.14 -4.48
N ALA A 153 1.14 12.85 -3.19
CA ALA A 153 1.23 13.84 -2.13
C ALA A 153 2.60 14.57 -2.15
N CYS A 154 3.69 13.81 -2.29
CA CYS A 154 5.05 14.35 -2.33
C CYS A 154 5.27 15.27 -3.54
N LEU A 155 4.92 14.81 -4.75
CA LEU A 155 5.08 15.60 -5.97
C LEU A 155 4.20 16.85 -5.96
N MET A 156 2.94 16.76 -5.49
CA MET A 156 2.07 17.92 -5.38
C MET A 156 2.65 18.98 -4.44
N ALA A 157 3.30 18.55 -3.35
CA ALA A 157 3.97 19.45 -2.41
C ALA A 157 5.36 19.94 -2.89
N GLY A 158 5.86 19.50 -4.06
CA GLY A 158 7.15 19.92 -4.62
C GLY A 158 8.36 19.14 -4.09
N ASN A 159 8.13 17.97 -3.50
CA ASN A 159 9.18 17.07 -3.05
C ASN A 159 9.62 16.11 -4.17
N ALA A 160 10.81 15.54 -4.04
CA ALA A 160 11.23 14.34 -4.78
C ALA A 160 11.09 13.09 -3.91
N VAL A 161 11.13 11.92 -4.54
CA VAL A 161 10.90 10.63 -3.88
C VAL A 161 11.97 9.61 -4.23
N VAL A 162 12.43 8.86 -3.22
CA VAL A 162 13.12 7.59 -3.44
C VAL A 162 12.23 6.48 -2.90
N LEU A 163 11.68 5.68 -3.83
CA LEU A 163 10.78 4.56 -3.54
C LEU A 163 11.56 3.26 -3.37
N LYS A 164 11.34 2.57 -2.27
CA LYS A 164 11.69 1.15 -2.09
C LYS A 164 10.40 0.33 -2.05
N PRO A 165 9.99 -0.32 -3.15
CA PRO A 165 8.88 -1.26 -3.12
C PRO A 165 9.25 -2.52 -2.32
N SER A 166 8.25 -3.30 -1.89
CA SER A 166 8.51 -4.60 -1.28
C SER A 166 9.22 -5.55 -2.26
N GLU A 167 10.13 -6.35 -1.73
CA GLU A 167 10.77 -7.46 -2.46
C GLU A 167 9.77 -8.53 -2.94
N LEU A 168 8.57 -8.53 -2.38
CA LEU A 168 7.47 -9.41 -2.81
C LEU A 168 6.64 -8.85 -3.98
N ALA A 169 6.85 -7.59 -4.37
CA ALA A 169 6.21 -6.96 -5.53
C ALA A 169 7.12 -5.88 -6.15
N PRO A 170 8.33 -6.24 -6.60
CA PRO A 170 9.33 -5.29 -7.08
C PRO A 170 9.00 -4.70 -8.45
N GLU A 171 8.48 -5.50 -9.39
CA GLU A 171 8.24 -5.08 -10.77
C GLU A 171 7.15 -4.02 -10.86
N THR A 172 6.09 -4.14 -10.06
CA THR A 172 5.03 -3.12 -10.01
C THR A 172 5.59 -1.74 -9.61
N GLY A 173 6.41 -1.70 -8.56
CA GLY A 173 7.05 -0.46 -8.12
C GLY A 173 8.06 0.10 -9.13
N LYS A 174 8.82 -0.79 -9.79
CA LYS A 174 9.76 -0.42 -10.86
C LYS A 174 9.02 0.22 -12.04
N ARG A 175 7.94 -0.39 -12.52
CA ARG A 175 7.12 0.15 -13.62
C ARG A 175 6.48 1.48 -13.29
N LEU A 176 6.01 1.66 -12.06
CA LEU A 176 5.52 2.95 -11.59
C LEU A 176 6.61 4.04 -11.71
N GLY A 177 7.83 3.74 -11.25
CA GLY A 177 8.95 4.67 -11.36
C GLY A 177 9.35 4.97 -12.82
N GLU A 178 9.36 3.95 -13.69
CA GLU A 178 9.64 4.10 -15.12
C GLU A 178 8.59 4.97 -15.80
N THR A 179 7.30 4.72 -15.57
CA THR A 179 6.20 5.55 -16.10
C THR A 179 6.35 7.02 -15.69
N ILE A 180 6.64 7.29 -14.41
CA ILE A 180 6.82 8.65 -13.92
C ILE A 180 8.05 9.31 -14.57
N ARG A 181 9.15 8.59 -14.72
CA ARG A 181 10.38 9.06 -15.35
C ARG A 181 10.15 9.46 -16.81
N GLU A 182 9.40 8.67 -17.57
CA GLU A 182 9.04 8.96 -18.96
C GLU A 182 8.18 10.23 -19.03
N VAL A 183 7.13 10.32 -18.23
CA VAL A 183 6.28 11.52 -18.17
C VAL A 183 7.07 12.77 -17.77
N CYS A 184 8.04 12.66 -16.86
CA CYS A 184 8.91 13.79 -16.51
C CYS A 184 9.73 14.25 -17.72
N LYS A 185 10.32 13.33 -18.49
CA LYS A 185 11.07 13.66 -19.71
C LYS A 185 10.21 14.35 -20.75
N ASP A 186 8.99 13.85 -21.00
CA ASP A 186 8.05 14.41 -21.96
C ASP A 186 7.57 15.82 -21.58
N GLN A 187 7.62 16.17 -20.29
CA GLN A 187 7.28 17.49 -19.77
C GLN A 187 8.51 18.37 -19.49
N GLU A 188 9.70 17.98 -19.94
CA GLU A 188 10.96 18.69 -19.68
C GLU A 188 11.27 18.92 -18.19
N LEU A 189 10.78 17.99 -17.34
CA LEU A 189 11.07 17.96 -15.91
C LEU A 189 12.22 16.99 -15.60
N PRO A 190 12.92 17.17 -14.48
CA PRO A 190 13.99 16.25 -14.09
C PRO A 190 13.46 14.80 -13.99
N PRO A 191 14.05 13.83 -14.70
CA PRO A 191 13.59 12.44 -14.70
C PRO A 191 13.89 11.72 -13.37
N ASP A 192 14.69 12.33 -12.51
CA ASP A 192 15.13 11.79 -11.23
C ASP A 192 14.26 12.26 -10.04
N LEU A 193 13.08 12.85 -10.32
CA LEU A 193 12.10 13.23 -9.30
C LEU A 193 11.58 12.02 -8.51
N VAL A 194 11.47 10.86 -9.17
CA VAL A 194 11.13 9.60 -8.51
C VAL A 194 12.16 8.55 -8.89
N GLN A 195 12.97 8.16 -7.92
CA GLN A 195 13.94 7.05 -8.05
C GLN A 195 13.39 5.80 -7.41
N VAL A 196 13.70 4.63 -7.97
CA VAL A 196 13.31 3.33 -7.39
C VAL A 196 14.57 2.55 -7.03
N VAL A 197 14.62 2.06 -5.80
CA VAL A 197 15.69 1.18 -5.30
C VAL A 197 15.06 -0.16 -4.92
N LEU A 198 15.61 -1.25 -5.46
CA LEU A 198 15.12 -2.60 -5.27
C LEU A 198 15.97 -3.34 -4.23
N GLY A 199 15.34 -4.17 -3.43
CA GLY A 199 16.02 -4.99 -2.44
C GLY A 199 15.13 -5.31 -1.24
N ASP A 200 15.71 -5.98 -0.28
CA ASP A 200 15.10 -6.44 0.96
C ASP A 200 15.13 -5.38 2.09
N GLY A 201 15.04 -5.84 3.33
CA GLY A 201 15.13 -4.99 4.51
C GLY A 201 16.44 -4.22 4.64
N SER A 202 17.55 -4.72 4.09
CA SER A 202 18.86 -4.05 4.13
C SER A 202 18.87 -2.78 3.27
N THR A 203 18.26 -2.83 2.08
CA THR A 203 18.05 -1.65 1.22
C THR A 203 17.13 -0.62 1.88
N GLY A 204 16.07 -1.12 2.56
CA GLY A 204 15.19 -0.24 3.36
C GLY A 204 15.95 0.47 4.49
N ALA A 205 16.80 -0.26 5.22
CA ALA A 205 17.63 0.32 6.28
C ALA A 205 18.63 1.35 5.71
N ALA A 206 19.26 1.07 4.56
CA ALA A 206 20.14 2.04 3.89
C ALA A 206 19.40 3.33 3.49
N LEU A 207 18.15 3.22 3.01
CA LEU A 207 17.32 4.39 2.70
C LEU A 207 16.98 5.19 3.96
N VAL A 208 16.60 4.54 5.08
CA VAL A 208 16.25 5.21 6.35
C VAL A 208 17.41 6.00 6.92
N VAL A 209 18.64 5.46 6.83
CA VAL A 209 19.84 6.17 7.31
C VAL A 209 20.44 7.13 6.29
N GLY A 210 19.95 7.11 5.06
CA GLY A 210 20.37 8.01 3.97
C GLY A 210 19.98 9.47 4.19
N ALA A 211 20.38 10.35 3.28
CA ALA A 211 20.10 11.79 3.35
C ALA A 211 18.66 12.11 2.88
N ILE A 212 17.66 11.68 3.64
CA ILE A 212 16.23 11.96 3.43
C ILE A 212 15.76 13.10 4.35
N ASP A 213 14.81 13.89 3.89
CA ASP A 213 14.17 14.98 4.64
C ASP A 213 12.82 14.53 5.28
N GLY A 214 12.36 13.33 4.94
CA GLY A 214 11.19 12.69 5.50
C GLY A 214 11.06 11.24 5.04
N LEU A 215 10.24 10.46 5.72
CA LEU A 215 9.98 9.06 5.38
C LEU A 215 8.49 8.73 5.49
N ILE A 216 7.97 8.04 4.49
CA ILE A 216 6.65 7.39 4.51
C ILE A 216 6.89 5.89 4.52
N PHE A 217 6.41 5.21 5.54
CA PHE A 217 6.55 3.76 5.70
C PHE A 217 5.16 3.13 5.81
N THR A 218 4.92 2.11 4.99
CA THR A 218 3.75 1.25 5.14
C THR A 218 4.21 -0.20 5.25
N GLY A 219 3.84 -0.89 6.34
CA GLY A 219 4.28 -2.26 6.59
C GLY A 219 3.94 -2.80 7.97
N SER A 220 4.73 -3.77 8.45
CA SER A 220 4.51 -4.39 9.76
C SER A 220 4.81 -3.45 10.92
N GLU A 221 4.08 -3.59 12.03
CA GLU A 221 4.30 -2.82 13.25
C GLU A 221 5.74 -2.96 13.78
N ALA A 222 6.27 -4.17 13.79
CA ALA A 222 7.62 -4.42 14.29
C ALA A 222 8.70 -3.69 13.49
N THR A 223 8.55 -3.61 12.15
CA THR A 223 9.46 -2.85 11.30
C THR A 223 9.22 -1.35 11.45
N GLY A 224 7.96 -0.92 11.50
CA GLY A 224 7.60 0.50 11.68
C GLY A 224 8.16 1.11 12.94
N ARG A 225 8.16 0.39 14.06
CA ARG A 225 8.80 0.84 15.31
C ARG A 225 10.30 1.12 15.13
N LYS A 226 11.05 0.20 14.50
CA LYS A 226 12.48 0.38 14.21
C LYS A 226 12.74 1.57 13.29
N VAL A 227 11.90 1.74 12.28
CA VAL A 227 11.97 2.87 11.35
C VAL A 227 11.71 4.19 12.08
N ALA A 228 10.67 4.25 12.92
CA ALA A 228 10.36 5.43 13.73
C ALA A 228 11.52 5.82 14.66
N GLU A 229 12.10 4.85 15.36
CA GLU A 229 13.27 5.06 16.25
C GLU A 229 14.45 5.67 15.49
N GLN A 230 14.78 5.12 14.31
CA GLN A 230 15.89 5.63 13.50
C GLN A 230 15.62 7.04 12.94
N CYS A 231 14.39 7.31 12.47
CA CYS A 231 13.99 8.64 12.01
C CYS A 231 14.04 9.66 13.16
N ALA A 232 13.48 9.32 14.32
CA ALA A 232 13.45 10.20 15.49
C ALA A 232 14.87 10.53 15.99
N ALA A 233 15.80 9.56 16.05
CA ALA A 233 17.17 9.77 16.44
C ALA A 233 17.93 10.78 15.54
N ARG A 234 17.43 10.99 14.30
CA ARG A 234 18.01 11.91 13.30
C ARG A 234 17.20 13.19 13.11
N GLY A 235 16.09 13.35 13.83
CA GLY A 235 15.18 14.47 13.61
C GLY A 235 14.45 14.45 12.26
N VAL A 236 14.39 13.28 11.59
CA VAL A 236 13.69 13.10 10.31
C VAL A 236 12.21 12.85 10.58
N TRP A 237 11.35 13.61 9.91
CA TRP A 237 9.90 13.38 9.97
C TRP A 237 9.54 12.02 9.37
N SER A 238 8.61 11.30 10.02
CA SER A 238 8.11 10.03 9.49
C SER A 238 6.60 9.91 9.62
N SER A 239 5.97 9.34 8.58
CA SER A 239 4.58 8.89 8.57
C SER A 239 4.56 7.38 8.49
N LEU A 240 3.82 6.75 9.40
CA LEU A 240 3.80 5.30 9.56
C LEU A 240 2.38 4.79 9.39
N GLU A 241 2.19 3.94 8.38
CA GLU A 241 0.96 3.19 8.16
C GLU A 241 1.24 1.73 8.46
N LEU A 242 0.58 1.18 9.46
CA LEU A 242 0.91 -0.13 10.02
C LEU A 242 -0.25 -1.12 9.86
N GLY A 243 -0.09 -2.32 10.39
CA GLY A 243 -1.15 -3.31 10.42
C GLY A 243 -2.31 -2.89 11.33
N GLY A 244 -3.49 -3.41 11.07
CA GLY A 244 -4.68 -3.18 11.85
C GLY A 244 -5.44 -4.47 12.17
N SER A 245 -6.38 -4.41 13.12
CA SER A 245 -7.32 -5.46 13.45
C SER A 245 -8.73 -4.87 13.51
N ASP A 246 -9.21 -4.45 12.35
CA ASP A 246 -10.46 -3.71 12.21
C ASP A 246 -11.67 -4.55 12.61
N ALA A 247 -12.62 -3.90 13.26
CA ALA A 247 -13.86 -4.51 13.72
C ALA A 247 -15.05 -3.94 12.94
N MET A 248 -15.93 -4.84 12.48
CA MET A 248 -17.26 -4.50 11.98
C MET A 248 -18.28 -4.78 13.09
N LEU A 249 -19.05 -3.76 13.45
CA LEU A 249 -20.10 -3.85 14.46
C LEU A 249 -21.46 -4.04 13.78
N ILE A 250 -22.16 -5.11 14.16
CA ILE A 250 -23.54 -5.36 13.72
C ILE A 250 -24.47 -4.82 14.81
N LEU A 251 -25.25 -3.81 14.45
CA LEU A 251 -26.21 -3.20 15.38
C LEU A 251 -27.59 -3.85 15.27
N ASP A 252 -28.39 -3.72 16.32
CA ASP A 252 -29.78 -4.18 16.32
C ASP A 252 -30.59 -3.50 15.22
N GLY A 253 -31.47 -4.27 14.58
CA GLY A 253 -32.33 -3.78 13.50
C GLY A 253 -31.66 -3.65 12.14
N CYS A 254 -30.37 -3.97 12.00
CA CYS A 254 -29.73 -3.97 10.68
C CYS A 254 -30.19 -5.15 9.80
N ASP A 255 -30.11 -4.95 8.48
CA ASP A 255 -30.27 -6.04 7.51
C ASP A 255 -29.07 -7.00 7.58
N LEU A 256 -29.26 -8.16 8.22
CA LEU A 256 -28.20 -9.15 8.40
C LEU A 256 -27.69 -9.76 7.10
N GLU A 257 -28.53 -9.88 6.05
CA GLU A 257 -28.14 -10.40 4.75
C GLU A 257 -27.16 -9.46 4.06
N ARG A 258 -27.49 -8.16 4.07
CA ARG A 258 -26.63 -7.11 3.55
C ARG A 258 -25.36 -6.97 4.38
N ALA A 259 -25.45 -7.03 5.69
CA ALA A 259 -24.30 -6.98 6.60
C ALA A 259 -23.34 -8.15 6.36
N ALA A 260 -23.85 -9.38 6.16
CA ALA A 260 -23.03 -10.54 5.81
C ALA A 260 -22.32 -10.37 4.47
N SER A 261 -22.96 -9.76 3.46
CA SER A 261 -22.32 -9.47 2.17
C SER A 261 -21.18 -8.46 2.30
N TYR A 262 -21.35 -7.39 3.09
CA TYR A 262 -20.29 -6.43 3.37
C TYR A 262 -19.16 -7.04 4.19
N ALA A 263 -19.46 -7.90 5.18
CA ALA A 263 -18.44 -8.61 5.94
C ALA A 263 -17.61 -9.54 5.04
N LEU A 264 -18.26 -10.26 4.12
CA LEU A 264 -17.59 -11.11 3.13
C LEU A 264 -16.63 -10.31 2.26
N TRP A 265 -17.12 -9.25 1.64
CA TRP A 265 -16.30 -8.38 0.80
C TRP A 265 -15.16 -7.74 1.59
N GLY A 266 -15.47 -7.13 2.73
CA GLY A 266 -14.47 -6.46 3.58
C GLY A 266 -13.43 -7.40 4.17
N ARG A 267 -13.72 -8.72 4.24
CA ARG A 267 -12.74 -9.70 4.73
C ARG A 267 -11.94 -10.35 3.62
N PHE A 268 -12.54 -10.71 2.48
CA PHE A 268 -11.91 -11.60 1.51
C PHE A 268 -11.32 -10.90 0.28
N THR A 269 -11.57 -9.60 0.07
CA THR A 269 -10.85 -8.81 -0.93
C THR A 269 -9.34 -8.97 -0.74
N ASN A 270 -8.61 -9.19 -1.83
CA ASN A 270 -7.16 -9.47 -1.81
C ASN A 270 -6.76 -10.62 -0.87
N ALA A 271 -7.57 -11.67 -0.77
CA ALA A 271 -7.38 -12.78 0.18
C ALA A 271 -7.30 -12.32 1.66
N GLY A 272 -7.95 -11.21 2.00
CA GLY A 272 -7.91 -10.60 3.33
C GLY A 272 -6.59 -9.92 3.69
N GLN A 273 -5.70 -9.76 2.72
CA GLN A 273 -4.37 -9.15 2.90
C GLN A 273 -4.44 -7.62 2.79
N ALA A 274 -5.36 -7.02 3.55
CA ALA A 274 -5.54 -5.57 3.64
C ALA A 274 -5.45 -5.09 5.10
N CYS A 275 -4.85 -3.91 5.31
CA CYS A 275 -4.77 -3.31 6.63
C CYS A 275 -6.17 -3.06 7.21
N ALA A 276 -7.10 -2.55 6.40
CA ALA A 276 -8.49 -2.26 6.74
C ALA A 276 -9.45 -3.46 6.54
N ALA A 277 -8.95 -4.70 6.35
CA ALA A 277 -9.83 -5.87 6.25
C ALA A 277 -10.60 -6.10 7.55
N VAL A 278 -11.88 -6.47 7.45
CA VAL A 278 -12.70 -6.86 8.59
C VAL A 278 -12.16 -8.15 9.22
N LYS A 279 -11.42 -8.02 10.30
CA LYS A 279 -10.82 -9.16 11.00
C LYS A 279 -11.69 -9.66 12.13
N ARG A 280 -12.49 -8.77 12.72
CA ARG A 280 -13.39 -9.08 13.84
C ARG A 280 -14.79 -8.63 13.49
N LEU A 281 -15.75 -9.57 13.58
CA LEU A 281 -17.18 -9.28 13.41
C LEU A 281 -17.85 -9.38 14.77
N LEU A 282 -18.31 -8.25 15.31
CA LEU A 282 -18.99 -8.16 16.59
C LEU A 282 -20.49 -8.21 16.36
N VAL A 283 -21.13 -9.29 16.80
CA VAL A 283 -22.54 -9.61 16.51
C VAL A 283 -23.31 -9.72 17.81
N PRO A 284 -24.51 -9.10 17.93
CA PRO A 284 -25.40 -9.34 19.07
C PRO A 284 -25.73 -10.82 19.25
N GLN A 285 -25.78 -11.30 20.49
CA GLN A 285 -25.96 -12.70 20.80
C GLN A 285 -27.21 -13.31 20.14
N HIS A 286 -28.32 -12.59 20.09
CA HIS A 286 -29.56 -13.06 19.47
C HIS A 286 -29.50 -13.18 17.95
N SER A 287 -28.57 -12.50 17.30
CA SER A 287 -28.36 -12.53 15.85
C SER A 287 -27.24 -13.47 15.40
N LEU A 288 -26.42 -13.98 16.35
CA LEU A 288 -25.20 -14.72 16.06
C LEU A 288 -25.44 -15.95 15.17
N GLU A 289 -26.37 -16.81 15.55
CA GLU A 289 -26.67 -18.06 14.81
C GLU A 289 -27.14 -17.78 13.36
N LYS A 290 -27.96 -16.73 13.19
CA LYS A 290 -28.39 -16.32 11.85
C LYS A 290 -27.22 -15.78 11.02
N MET A 291 -26.38 -14.94 11.62
CA MET A 291 -25.19 -14.38 10.95
C MET A 291 -24.19 -15.47 10.55
N LEU A 292 -23.94 -16.46 11.42
CA LEU A 292 -23.04 -17.58 11.11
C LEU A 292 -23.54 -18.38 9.91
N ARG A 293 -24.85 -18.71 9.85
CA ARG A 293 -25.44 -19.41 8.69
C ARG A 293 -25.31 -18.61 7.40
N LEU A 294 -25.58 -17.29 7.44
CA LEU A 294 -25.45 -16.42 6.27
C LEU A 294 -24.00 -16.35 5.77
N LEU A 295 -23.04 -16.15 6.68
CA LEU A 295 -21.64 -16.12 6.33
C LEU A 295 -21.15 -17.45 5.78
N GLN A 296 -21.51 -18.58 6.43
CA GLN A 296 -21.13 -19.91 5.94
C GLN A 296 -21.65 -20.17 4.53
N CYS A 297 -22.91 -19.84 4.25
CA CYS A 297 -23.51 -19.96 2.92
C CYS A 297 -22.77 -19.10 1.88
N LYS A 298 -22.47 -17.83 2.20
CA LYS A 298 -21.77 -16.92 1.28
C LYS A 298 -20.31 -17.32 1.06
N ILE A 299 -19.62 -17.77 2.10
CA ILE A 299 -18.23 -18.25 2.02
C ILE A 299 -18.14 -19.51 1.14
N SER A 300 -19.10 -20.43 1.20
CA SER A 300 -19.12 -21.63 0.37
C SER A 300 -19.27 -21.34 -1.13
N GLN A 301 -19.73 -20.15 -1.51
CA GLN A 301 -19.84 -19.70 -2.89
C GLN A 301 -18.56 -19.01 -3.42
N LEU A 302 -17.58 -18.78 -2.55
CA LEU A 302 -16.31 -18.17 -2.99
C LEU A 302 -15.48 -19.16 -3.84
N SER A 303 -15.15 -18.73 -5.03
CA SER A 303 -14.21 -19.45 -5.91
C SER A 303 -12.78 -19.04 -5.57
N VAL A 304 -11.97 -20.00 -5.10
CA VAL A 304 -10.55 -19.82 -4.81
C VAL A 304 -9.74 -20.26 -6.02
N GLY A 305 -8.99 -19.36 -6.64
CA GLY A 305 -8.27 -19.68 -7.86
C GLY A 305 -7.06 -18.79 -8.14
N SER A 306 -6.32 -19.15 -9.18
CA SER A 306 -5.27 -18.31 -9.76
C SER A 306 -5.88 -17.06 -10.40
N PRO A 307 -5.17 -15.92 -10.49
CA PRO A 307 -5.63 -14.73 -11.19
C PRO A 307 -6.00 -14.97 -12.66
N ASP A 308 -5.38 -15.98 -13.30
CA ASP A 308 -5.64 -16.37 -14.68
C ASP A 308 -6.93 -17.20 -14.85
N GLN A 309 -7.50 -17.68 -13.75
CA GLN A 309 -8.71 -18.49 -13.77
C GLN A 309 -9.95 -17.58 -13.78
N PRO A 310 -10.78 -17.57 -14.83
CA PRO A 310 -12.02 -16.79 -14.87
C PRO A 310 -12.95 -17.13 -13.71
N GLY A 311 -13.52 -16.11 -13.08
CA GLY A 311 -14.46 -16.29 -11.96
C GLY A 311 -13.78 -16.55 -10.61
N SER A 312 -12.47 -16.43 -10.50
CA SER A 312 -11.79 -16.45 -9.21
C SER A 312 -12.14 -15.19 -8.40
N HIS A 313 -12.72 -15.40 -7.21
CA HIS A 313 -13.02 -14.32 -6.27
C HIS A 313 -11.87 -14.05 -5.29
N TYR A 314 -10.94 -14.99 -5.16
CA TYR A 314 -10.00 -15.07 -4.07
C TYR A 314 -8.73 -15.79 -4.52
N GLY A 315 -7.59 -15.14 -4.34
CA GLY A 315 -6.27 -15.65 -4.76
C GLY A 315 -5.49 -16.31 -3.62
N PRO A 316 -4.21 -16.65 -3.86
CA PRO A 316 -3.31 -17.16 -2.82
C PRO A 316 -2.86 -16.05 -1.87
N LEU A 317 -2.23 -16.44 -0.77
CA LEU A 317 -1.41 -15.56 0.04
C LEU A 317 -0.09 -15.26 -0.70
N ILE A 318 0.54 -14.13 -0.36
CA ILE A 318 1.71 -13.64 -1.10
C ILE A 318 2.95 -14.53 -0.97
N SER A 319 3.10 -15.29 0.12
CA SER A 319 4.30 -16.08 0.39
C SER A 319 4.03 -17.24 1.35
N ALA A 320 4.95 -18.24 1.35
CA ALA A 320 4.91 -19.33 2.31
C ALA A 320 4.90 -18.85 3.75
N ARG A 321 5.70 -17.82 4.07
CA ARG A 321 5.74 -17.23 5.41
C ARG A 321 4.39 -16.67 5.87
N GLN A 322 3.63 -16.02 4.97
CA GLN A 322 2.30 -15.50 5.31
C GLN A 322 1.29 -16.64 5.48
N LEU A 323 1.41 -17.70 4.69
CA LEU A 323 0.60 -18.90 4.83
C LEU A 323 0.84 -19.58 6.19
N GLU A 324 2.10 -19.77 6.58
CA GLU A 324 2.49 -20.34 7.88
C GLU A 324 2.00 -19.50 9.06
N LEU A 325 2.11 -18.17 8.93
CA LEU A 325 1.63 -17.24 9.97
C LEU A 325 0.13 -17.33 10.15
N LEU A 326 -0.65 -17.34 9.06
CA LEU A 326 -2.10 -17.47 9.10
C LEU A 326 -2.51 -18.80 9.72
N GLU A 327 -1.90 -19.89 9.28
CA GLU A 327 -2.17 -21.23 9.82
C GLU A 327 -1.89 -21.28 11.34
N ALA A 328 -0.76 -20.75 11.79
CA ALA A 328 -0.42 -20.68 13.20
C ALA A 328 -1.45 -19.86 14.01
N GLN A 329 -1.99 -18.78 13.46
CA GLN A 329 -3.04 -17.98 14.11
C GLN A 329 -4.37 -18.75 14.21
N VAL A 330 -4.76 -19.46 13.14
CA VAL A 330 -5.98 -20.29 13.15
C VAL A 330 -5.84 -21.42 14.19
N GLN A 331 -4.71 -22.11 14.21
CA GLN A 331 -4.45 -23.18 15.18
C GLN A 331 -4.43 -22.68 16.63
N ASP A 332 -3.80 -21.52 16.88
CA ASP A 332 -3.80 -20.88 18.21
C ASP A 332 -5.23 -20.58 18.70
N ALA A 333 -6.08 -20.04 17.82
CA ALA A 333 -7.47 -19.75 18.16
C ALA A 333 -8.25 -21.02 18.48
N LEU A 334 -8.08 -22.10 17.69
CA LEU A 334 -8.74 -23.40 17.92
C LEU A 334 -8.28 -24.05 19.24
N GLN A 335 -6.98 -24.04 19.52
CA GLN A 335 -6.41 -24.57 20.76
C GLN A 335 -6.93 -23.81 21.99
N LYS A 336 -7.26 -22.53 21.86
CA LYS A 336 -7.83 -21.69 22.90
C LYS A 336 -9.35 -21.77 23.01
N GLY A 337 -10.01 -22.59 22.20
CA GLY A 337 -11.44 -22.88 22.31
C GLY A 337 -12.33 -22.19 21.27
N ALA A 338 -11.77 -21.55 20.24
CA ALA A 338 -12.56 -21.09 19.12
C ALA A 338 -13.21 -22.25 18.36
N LYS A 339 -14.36 -22.01 17.78
CA LYS A 339 -15.08 -23.02 16.97
C LYS A 339 -14.85 -22.76 15.49
N LEU A 340 -14.32 -23.75 14.78
CA LEU A 340 -14.22 -23.73 13.32
C LEU A 340 -15.62 -23.93 12.72
N ILE A 341 -16.05 -22.99 11.89
CA ILE A 341 -17.33 -23.07 11.15
C ILE A 341 -17.09 -23.55 9.73
N THR A 342 -16.04 -23.06 9.07
CA THR A 342 -15.65 -23.49 7.72
C THR A 342 -14.17 -23.12 7.46
N GLY A 343 -13.53 -23.81 6.49
CA GLY A 343 -12.13 -23.60 6.12
C GLY A 343 -11.14 -24.16 7.14
N GLY A 344 -10.09 -23.41 7.44
CA GLY A 344 -9.10 -23.77 8.46
C GLY A 344 -7.95 -24.64 7.97
N GLU A 345 -7.77 -24.78 6.65
CA GLU A 345 -6.78 -25.68 6.06
C GLU A 345 -6.12 -25.09 4.80
N ARG A 346 -4.93 -25.56 4.50
CA ARG A 346 -4.27 -25.32 3.20
C ARG A 346 -5.00 -26.09 2.10
N LEU A 347 -5.08 -25.49 0.91
CA LEU A 347 -5.60 -26.21 -0.24
C LEU A 347 -4.49 -27.06 -0.87
N GLU A 348 -4.77 -28.33 -1.17
CA GLU A 348 -3.82 -29.28 -1.79
C GLU A 348 -3.61 -28.96 -3.28
N ARG A 349 -2.85 -27.90 -3.55
CA ARG A 349 -2.50 -27.41 -4.89
C ARG A 349 -1.21 -26.60 -4.84
N PRO A 350 -0.48 -26.43 -5.99
CA PRO A 350 0.66 -25.53 -6.05
C PRO A 350 0.31 -24.10 -5.63
N GLY A 351 1.27 -23.38 -5.04
CA GLY A 351 1.08 -22.01 -4.55
C GLY A 351 0.65 -21.93 -3.08
N TYR A 352 0.34 -20.72 -2.62
CA TYR A 352 0.13 -20.44 -1.19
C TYR A 352 -1.34 -20.28 -0.86
N PHE A 353 -2.17 -21.23 -1.25
CA PHE A 353 -3.61 -21.18 -1.07
C PHE A 353 -4.08 -21.71 0.29
N TYR A 354 -5.00 -20.97 0.90
CA TYR A 354 -5.65 -21.33 2.16
C TYR A 354 -7.16 -21.19 2.01
N ALA A 355 -7.92 -22.11 2.59
CA ALA A 355 -9.38 -22.09 2.50
C ALA A 355 -9.96 -20.84 3.19
N PRO A 356 -10.99 -20.18 2.61
CA PRO A 356 -11.69 -19.10 3.27
C PRO A 356 -12.24 -19.59 4.62
N THR A 357 -11.80 -18.93 5.70
CA THR A 357 -11.97 -19.45 7.07
C THR A 357 -12.88 -18.56 7.90
N LEU A 358 -13.82 -19.18 8.60
CA LEU A 358 -14.69 -18.56 9.59
C LEU A 358 -14.55 -19.28 10.94
N LEU A 359 -14.14 -18.51 11.95
CA LEU A 359 -14.09 -18.93 13.35
C LEU A 359 -15.20 -18.23 14.15
N ALA A 360 -15.82 -18.93 15.08
CA ALA A 360 -16.77 -18.38 16.04
C ALA A 360 -16.28 -18.58 17.47
N HIS A 361 -16.82 -17.79 18.41
CA HIS A 361 -16.48 -17.84 19.84
C HIS A 361 -14.97 -17.72 20.08
N VAL A 362 -14.30 -16.86 19.30
CA VAL A 362 -12.85 -16.67 19.43
C VAL A 362 -12.54 -15.99 20.77
N PRO A 363 -11.73 -16.62 21.63
CA PRO A 363 -11.36 -16.04 22.92
C PRO A 363 -10.52 -14.76 22.74
N ALA A 364 -10.63 -13.81 23.66
CA ALA A 364 -9.87 -12.56 23.64
C ALA A 364 -8.35 -12.77 23.70
N GLN A 365 -7.89 -13.92 24.19
CA GLN A 365 -6.48 -14.31 24.27
C GLN A 365 -5.97 -14.96 22.98
N ALA A 366 -6.80 -15.23 21.97
CA ALA A 366 -6.36 -15.72 20.68
C ALA A 366 -5.47 -14.67 19.99
N ARG A 367 -4.48 -15.18 19.27
CA ARG A 367 -3.39 -14.39 18.67
C ARG A 367 -3.87 -13.57 17.47
#